data_20f26400fea3c868282969d47e68ea6f
#
_entry.id   20f26400fea3c868282969d47e68ea6f
#
_cell.length_a   1.000
_cell.length_b   1.000
_cell.length_c   1.000
_cell.angle_alpha   90.00
_cell.angle_beta   90.00
_cell.angle_gamma   90.00
#
_symmetry.space_group_name_H-M   'P 1'
#
loop_
_entity.id
_entity.type
_entity.pdbx_description
1 polymer ?
#
loop_
_entity_poly.entity_id
_entity_poly.type
_entity_poly.pdbx_seq_one_letter_code
_entity_poly.pdbx_strand_id
1 'polypeptide(L)'
;MRFQSFLLFFGLLIVPEIGAIAADWPSWRGPNRDDISTETGLLKSWPEGGPAKLWSSKDCGLGYSGVSIVGDVLYTMGADGTTPESHEFIIAIDVKTGNKIWQTNIGPYLENGWGGGPRSTPTVSNGFVVGIGGKGDVVCLSTADGSEKWKASLTEMGGSIPSWGFCESALIDGEKVVVTPGGPNGTVACLNLMTGEKLWQSTEMTTNAHYSSVIVIEHFGQRQYIQLTESKVFGLNAADGKLLWQGDFPGRVAVIPTPIYKDGSVYLTAGYGVGCMLYNITADNKVEKIYENKVMKNHHGGALLVGEHVYGHSDATGLVCQNMLTGEQIWSDDLKNKSKGAVAYADGMLYCLEEGSGECFLVEATPAGYKEISRFKLDPQTTQRNPQGRIWTHPVICNGKLYLRDQEILCCYDIRQQ
;
A
#
# COMPACT_ATOMS: atom_id res chain seq x y z
N MET A 1 72.93 29.06 -12.50
CA MET A 1 71.77 28.23 -12.76
C MET A 1 71.07 27.93 -11.43
N ARG A 2 69.94 28.59 -11.15
CA ARG A 2 69.14 28.32 -9.96
C ARG A 2 67.94 27.48 -10.35
N PHE A 3 67.85 26.27 -9.81
CA PHE A 3 66.67 25.41 -9.94
C PHE A 3 65.56 25.85 -8.95
N GLN A 4 64.42 26.26 -9.44
CA GLN A 4 63.20 26.46 -8.66
C GLN A 4 62.41 25.15 -8.63
N SER A 5 62.25 24.58 -7.44
CA SER A 5 61.36 23.43 -7.23
C SER A 5 59.91 23.93 -7.06
N PHE A 6 59.02 23.49 -7.93
CA PHE A 6 57.55 23.68 -7.78
C PHE A 6 57.02 22.55 -6.92
N LEU A 7 56.48 22.86 -5.75
CA LEU A 7 55.66 21.95 -4.97
C LEU A 7 54.18 22.04 -5.48
N LEU A 8 53.69 20.93 -6.05
CA LEU A 8 52.29 20.74 -6.33
C LEU A 8 51.58 20.34 -5.02
N PHE A 9 50.72 21.22 -4.51
CA PHE A 9 49.75 20.87 -3.47
C PHE A 9 48.54 20.19 -4.10
N PHE A 10 48.36 18.88 -3.87
CA PHE A 10 47.10 18.15 -4.15
C PHE A 10 46.15 18.44 -3.01
N GLY A 11 45.20 19.37 -3.24
CA GLY A 11 44.05 19.57 -2.35
C GLY A 11 43.10 18.41 -2.44
N LEU A 12 42.93 17.63 -1.39
CA LEU A 12 41.89 16.63 -1.25
C LEU A 12 40.55 17.35 -1.15
N LEU A 13 39.76 17.36 -2.23
CA LEU A 13 38.36 17.80 -2.20
C LEU A 13 37.55 16.75 -1.41
N ILE A 14 37.25 17.05 -0.16
CA ILE A 14 36.22 16.34 0.61
C ILE A 14 34.89 16.77 0.02
N VAL A 15 34.30 15.92 -0.84
CA VAL A 15 32.90 16.04 -1.25
C VAL A 15 32.09 15.57 -0.05
N PRO A 16 31.23 16.41 0.55
CA PRO A 16 30.35 15.92 1.58
C PRO A 16 29.43 14.86 0.95
N GLU A 17 29.39 13.66 1.52
CA GLU A 17 28.32 12.71 1.24
C GLU A 17 27.00 13.42 1.58
N ILE A 18 26.27 13.82 0.56
CA ILE A 18 24.87 14.21 0.71
C ILE A 18 24.17 12.89 1.05
N GLY A 19 23.99 12.65 2.35
CA GLY A 19 23.18 11.55 2.81
C GLY A 19 21.84 11.62 2.06
N ALA A 20 21.46 10.54 1.38
CA ALA A 20 20.17 10.45 0.71
C ALA A 20 19.10 10.85 1.73
N ILE A 21 18.34 11.91 1.43
CA ILE A 21 17.19 12.29 2.25
C ILE A 21 16.27 11.06 2.20
N ALA A 22 16.12 10.42 3.34
CA ALA A 22 15.27 9.26 3.48
C ALA A 22 13.85 9.66 3.05
N ALA A 23 13.30 8.96 2.08
CA ALA A 23 11.97 9.26 1.56
C ALA A 23 10.91 8.77 2.56
N ASP A 24 9.96 9.65 2.92
CA ASP A 24 8.79 9.26 3.71
C ASP A 24 7.97 8.16 3.00
N TRP A 25 7.22 7.41 3.79
CA TRP A 25 6.23 6.43 3.34
C TRP A 25 4.82 6.88 3.78
N PRO A 26 4.25 7.94 3.17
CA PRO A 26 3.16 8.71 3.77
C PRO A 26 1.78 8.06 3.62
N SER A 27 1.65 6.97 2.87
CA SER A 27 0.36 6.36 2.54
C SER A 27 0.46 4.86 2.29
N TRP A 28 -0.68 4.22 2.09
CA TRP A 28 -0.80 2.87 1.56
C TRP A 28 0.08 2.67 0.33
N ARG A 29 0.98 1.69 0.40
CA ARG A 29 1.93 1.33 -0.65
C ARG A 29 2.96 2.43 -0.99
N GLY A 30 3.20 3.38 -0.05
CA GLY A 30 4.20 4.43 -0.21
C GLY A 30 3.73 5.67 -0.95
N PRO A 31 4.67 6.55 -1.33
CA PRO A 31 4.34 7.86 -1.90
C PRO A 31 3.59 7.79 -3.23
N ASN A 32 3.86 6.76 -4.04
CA ASN A 32 3.24 6.55 -5.35
C ASN A 32 2.15 5.47 -5.32
N ARG A 33 1.87 4.87 -4.17
CA ARG A 33 0.92 3.75 -4.01
C ARG A 33 1.28 2.50 -4.83
N ASP A 34 2.57 2.20 -4.94
CA ASP A 34 3.13 1.15 -5.81
C ASP A 34 3.95 0.08 -5.08
N ASP A 35 4.13 0.16 -3.74
CA ASP A 35 4.99 -0.68 -2.90
C ASP A 35 6.48 -0.63 -3.29
N ILE A 36 6.92 0.49 -3.86
CA ILE A 36 8.30 0.70 -4.28
C ILE A 36 8.99 1.72 -3.37
N SER A 37 10.05 1.30 -2.70
CA SER A 37 11.00 2.20 -2.05
C SER A 37 12.14 2.54 -3.01
N THR A 38 12.50 3.82 -3.08
CA THR A 38 13.63 4.29 -3.89
C THR A 38 14.97 4.21 -3.16
N GLU A 39 14.98 3.68 -1.96
CA GLU A 39 16.20 3.54 -1.15
C GLU A 39 17.18 2.57 -1.77
N THR A 40 18.46 2.84 -1.51
CA THR A 40 19.62 2.04 -1.95
C THR A 40 20.57 1.80 -0.79
N GLY A 41 21.57 0.92 -0.95
CA GLY A 41 22.48 0.56 0.12
C GLY A 41 21.85 -0.36 1.17
N LEU A 42 20.87 -1.15 0.74
CA LEU A 42 20.18 -2.11 1.60
C LEU A 42 20.84 -3.50 1.51
N LEU A 43 20.66 -4.31 2.56
CA LEU A 43 21.12 -5.70 2.59
C LEU A 43 20.58 -6.48 1.39
N LYS A 44 21.49 -7.10 0.64
CA LYS A 44 21.13 -7.98 -0.48
C LYS A 44 20.90 -9.42 -0.07
N SER A 45 21.30 -9.77 1.14
CA SER A 45 21.08 -11.05 1.80
C SER A 45 20.98 -10.83 3.30
N TRP A 46 20.09 -11.54 3.94
CA TRP A 46 19.99 -11.47 5.39
C TRP A 46 20.96 -12.45 6.06
N PRO A 47 21.53 -12.09 7.21
CA PRO A 47 22.30 -13.03 8.03
C PRO A 47 21.42 -14.18 8.54
N GLU A 48 22.04 -15.21 9.07
CA GLU A 48 21.34 -16.31 9.75
C GLU A 48 20.43 -15.74 10.86
N GLY A 49 19.17 -16.14 10.86
CA GLY A 49 18.15 -15.62 11.78
C GLY A 49 17.47 -14.30 11.35
N GLY A 50 17.87 -13.70 10.21
CA GLY A 50 17.28 -12.48 9.66
C GLY A 50 18.02 -11.20 10.01
N PRO A 51 17.52 -10.05 9.54
CA PRO A 51 18.11 -8.74 9.84
C PRO A 51 17.95 -8.38 11.32
N ALA A 52 18.83 -7.50 11.82
CA ALA A 52 18.81 -7.09 13.22
C ALA A 52 17.48 -6.42 13.59
N LYS A 53 16.74 -7.00 14.54
CA LYS A 53 15.51 -6.41 15.08
C LYS A 53 15.87 -5.24 16.01
N LEU A 54 15.41 -4.04 15.66
CA LEU A 54 15.63 -2.83 16.44
C LEU A 54 14.66 -2.75 17.61
N TRP A 55 13.38 -3.01 17.34
CA TRP A 55 12.31 -3.04 18.35
C TRP A 55 11.10 -3.83 17.86
N SER A 56 10.20 -4.13 18.79
CA SER A 56 8.85 -4.58 18.52
C SER A 56 7.88 -3.89 19.46
N SER A 57 6.73 -3.44 18.92
CA SER A 57 5.63 -2.86 19.68
C SER A 57 4.44 -3.81 19.66
N LYS A 58 3.62 -3.78 20.76
CA LYS A 58 2.34 -4.49 20.85
C LYS A 58 1.15 -3.54 20.91
N ASP A 59 1.37 -2.26 20.63
CA ASP A 59 0.38 -1.21 20.82
C ASP A 59 -0.47 -0.96 19.55
N CYS A 60 -0.19 -1.69 18.44
CA CYS A 60 -0.89 -1.42 17.17
C CYS A 60 -2.37 -1.83 17.16
N GLY A 61 -2.82 -2.59 18.17
CA GLY A 61 -4.19 -3.11 18.21
C GLY A 61 -4.48 -4.15 17.15
N LEU A 62 -5.65 -4.78 17.23
CA LEU A 62 -6.06 -5.84 16.31
C LEU A 62 -6.50 -5.24 14.97
N GLY A 63 -6.23 -5.92 13.86
CA GLY A 63 -6.62 -5.49 12.52
C GLY A 63 -5.53 -5.73 11.48
N TYR A 64 -5.72 -5.19 10.29
CA TYR A 64 -4.91 -5.48 9.11
C TYR A 64 -4.38 -4.20 8.42
N SER A 65 -4.40 -3.08 9.13
CA SER A 65 -3.84 -1.82 8.64
C SER A 65 -2.34 -1.94 8.38
N GLY A 66 -1.87 -1.43 7.26
CA GLY A 66 -0.45 -1.17 7.04
C GLY A 66 0.06 0.01 7.88
N VAL A 67 1.27 0.46 7.58
CA VAL A 67 1.87 1.60 8.26
C VAL A 67 2.18 2.73 7.28
N SER A 68 2.09 3.98 7.77
CA SER A 68 2.61 5.17 7.09
C SER A 68 3.66 5.82 7.97
N ILE A 69 4.70 6.37 7.35
CA ILE A 69 5.85 6.94 8.06
C ILE A 69 6.16 8.31 7.48
N VAL A 70 6.18 9.33 8.32
CA VAL A 70 6.57 10.69 7.96
C VAL A 70 7.52 11.24 9.03
N GLY A 71 8.74 11.54 8.61
CA GLY A 71 9.80 11.92 9.55
C GLY A 71 10.09 10.81 10.56
N ASP A 72 10.05 11.16 11.83
CA ASP A 72 10.30 10.24 12.96
C ASP A 72 9.01 9.58 13.52
N VAL A 73 7.86 9.72 12.86
CA VAL A 73 6.57 9.19 13.34
C VAL A 73 5.96 8.19 12.37
N LEU A 74 5.58 7.05 12.90
CA LEU A 74 4.84 6.00 12.22
C LEU A 74 3.39 6.05 12.65
N TYR A 75 2.48 5.91 11.70
CA TYR A 75 1.03 5.89 11.92
C TYR A 75 0.44 4.57 11.43
N THR A 76 -0.46 4.00 12.20
CA THR A 76 -1.23 2.82 11.81
C THR A 76 -2.61 2.86 12.47
N MET A 77 -3.45 1.88 12.17
CA MET A 77 -4.78 1.75 12.78
C MET A 77 -4.89 0.38 13.43
N GLY A 78 -5.71 0.30 14.48
CA GLY A 78 -6.01 -0.95 15.18
C GLY A 78 -7.34 -0.88 15.91
N ALA A 79 -7.71 -1.98 16.55
CA ALA A 79 -8.83 -2.07 17.45
C ALA A 79 -8.39 -2.47 18.85
N ASP A 80 -9.07 -1.94 19.88
CA ASP A 80 -8.76 -2.15 21.30
C ASP A 80 -9.36 -3.45 21.85
N GLY A 81 -10.13 -4.18 21.04
CA GLY A 81 -10.74 -5.45 21.38
C GLY A 81 -11.54 -6.03 20.20
N THR A 82 -12.32 -7.08 20.49
CA THR A 82 -13.11 -7.83 19.51
C THR A 82 -14.59 -7.93 19.88
N THR A 83 -15.04 -7.11 20.81
CA THR A 83 -16.46 -7.07 21.23
C THR A 83 -17.20 -5.92 20.55
N PRO A 84 -18.54 -5.92 20.55
CA PRO A 84 -19.31 -4.82 19.98
C PRO A 84 -19.04 -3.44 20.61
N GLU A 85 -18.56 -3.40 21.85
CA GLU A 85 -18.19 -2.18 22.58
C GLU A 85 -16.77 -1.70 22.26
N SER A 86 -15.98 -2.49 21.53
CA SER A 86 -14.61 -2.14 21.14
C SER A 86 -14.61 -1.04 20.07
N HIS A 87 -13.50 -0.32 19.99
CA HIS A 87 -13.32 0.80 19.09
C HIS A 87 -12.12 0.58 18.17
N GLU A 88 -12.20 1.13 16.98
CA GLU A 88 -11.05 1.32 16.10
C GLU A 88 -10.37 2.64 16.41
N PHE A 89 -9.04 2.69 16.25
CA PHE A 89 -8.26 3.86 16.55
C PHE A 89 -7.14 4.08 15.50
N ILE A 90 -6.65 5.32 15.42
CA ILE A 90 -5.36 5.67 14.82
C ILE A 90 -4.36 5.86 15.95
N ILE A 91 -3.15 5.35 15.75
CA ILE A 91 -2.04 5.45 16.70
C ILE A 91 -0.80 6.03 16.01
N ALA A 92 -0.10 6.92 16.69
CA ALA A 92 1.23 7.41 16.33
C ALA A 92 2.28 6.74 17.22
N ILE A 93 3.36 6.28 16.59
CA ILE A 93 4.45 5.53 17.20
C ILE A 93 5.78 6.20 16.82
N ASP A 94 6.68 6.35 17.78
CA ASP A 94 8.03 6.85 17.56
C ASP A 94 8.85 5.79 16.77
N VAL A 95 9.38 6.18 15.63
CA VAL A 95 10.12 5.29 14.69
C VAL A 95 11.41 4.75 15.31
N LYS A 96 12.03 5.46 16.26
CA LYS A 96 13.31 5.07 16.87
C LYS A 96 13.13 4.04 17.97
N THR A 97 12.04 4.19 18.73
CA THR A 97 11.82 3.41 19.97
C THR A 97 10.69 2.38 19.87
N GLY A 98 9.75 2.55 18.93
CA GLY A 98 8.53 1.74 18.86
C GLY A 98 7.48 2.10 19.92
N ASN A 99 7.68 3.18 20.70
CA ASN A 99 6.78 3.62 21.74
C ASN A 99 5.61 4.43 21.18
N LYS A 100 4.45 4.26 21.77
CA LYS A 100 3.26 5.05 21.47
C LYS A 100 3.47 6.52 21.85
N ILE A 101 3.16 7.43 20.91
CA ILE A 101 3.14 8.88 21.13
C ILE A 101 1.73 9.31 21.53
N TRP A 102 0.74 8.97 20.72
CA TRP A 102 -0.69 9.22 20.99
C TRP A 102 -1.56 8.17 20.30
N GLN A 103 -2.80 8.09 20.74
CA GLN A 103 -3.84 7.22 20.18
C GLN A 103 -5.19 7.91 20.25
N THR A 104 -5.99 7.84 19.17
CA THR A 104 -7.31 8.46 19.10
C THR A 104 -8.32 7.48 18.54
N ASN A 105 -9.42 7.26 19.26
CA ASN A 105 -10.53 6.45 18.77
C ASN A 105 -11.23 7.15 17.60
N ILE A 106 -11.56 6.37 16.56
CA ILE A 106 -12.14 6.91 15.32
C ILE A 106 -13.55 6.38 15.03
N GLY A 107 -13.94 5.27 15.62
CA GLY A 107 -15.26 4.68 15.39
C GLY A 107 -15.41 3.30 16.00
N PRO A 108 -16.58 2.67 15.82
CA PRO A 108 -16.88 1.36 16.37
C PRO A 108 -16.14 0.25 15.63
N TYR A 109 -15.74 -0.78 16.36
CA TYR A 109 -15.11 -1.98 15.84
C TYR A 109 -15.93 -2.67 14.74
N LEU A 110 -15.28 -3.04 13.64
CA LEU A 110 -15.85 -3.91 12.62
C LEU A 110 -15.70 -5.36 13.02
N GLU A 111 -16.79 -6.03 13.33
CA GLU A 111 -16.80 -7.48 13.49
C GLU A 111 -16.69 -8.21 12.15
N ASN A 112 -15.88 -9.25 12.09
CA ASN A 112 -15.75 -10.08 10.88
C ASN A 112 -15.27 -11.49 11.20
N GLY A 113 -15.86 -12.50 10.59
CA GLY A 113 -15.52 -13.92 10.79
C GLY A 113 -14.10 -14.31 10.36
N TRP A 114 -13.44 -13.47 9.54
CA TRP A 114 -12.03 -13.63 9.12
C TRP A 114 -11.06 -12.79 9.96
N GLY A 115 -11.54 -12.20 11.05
CA GLY A 115 -10.87 -11.22 11.87
C GLY A 115 -11.36 -9.81 11.56
N GLY A 116 -11.79 -9.11 12.60
CA GLY A 116 -12.31 -7.76 12.53
C GLY A 116 -11.23 -6.69 12.61
N GLY A 117 -11.66 -5.46 12.86
CA GLY A 117 -10.83 -4.28 12.96
C GLY A 117 -10.49 -3.64 11.63
N PRO A 118 -9.76 -2.51 11.64
CA PRO A 118 -9.49 -1.71 10.47
C PRO A 118 -8.53 -2.41 9.49
N ARG A 119 -8.75 -2.17 8.20
CA ARG A 119 -7.91 -2.67 7.10
C ARG A 119 -7.27 -1.55 6.30
N SER A 120 -7.82 -0.35 6.36
CA SER A 120 -7.27 0.86 5.76
C SER A 120 -5.92 1.21 6.39
N THR A 121 -4.99 1.74 5.59
CA THR A 121 -3.76 2.35 6.06
C THR A 121 -3.96 3.86 6.15
N PRO A 122 -3.59 4.53 7.26
CA PRO A 122 -3.71 5.98 7.35
C PRO A 122 -2.85 6.67 6.28
N THR A 123 -3.33 7.79 5.76
CA THR A 123 -2.56 8.65 4.85
C THR A 123 -2.21 9.94 5.55
N VAL A 124 -0.94 10.35 5.44
CA VAL A 124 -0.39 11.51 6.14
C VAL A 124 0.04 12.58 5.15
N SER A 125 -0.39 13.81 5.35
CA SER A 125 0.03 14.96 4.55
C SER A 125 -0.25 16.27 5.31
N ASN A 126 0.64 17.26 5.15
CA ASN A 126 0.45 18.63 5.62
C ASN A 126 0.07 18.77 7.10
N GLY A 127 0.59 17.91 7.98
CA GLY A 127 0.27 17.95 9.40
C GLY A 127 -1.04 17.25 9.78
N PHE A 128 -1.67 16.57 8.84
CA PHE A 128 -2.89 15.78 9.02
C PHE A 128 -2.64 14.30 8.77
N VAL A 129 -3.40 13.46 9.47
CA VAL A 129 -3.52 12.01 9.20
C VAL A 129 -4.99 11.68 9.00
N VAL A 130 -5.30 11.02 7.88
CA VAL A 130 -6.64 10.60 7.52
C VAL A 130 -6.71 9.07 7.52
N GLY A 131 -7.68 8.50 8.26
CA GLY A 131 -7.96 7.07 8.28
C GLY A 131 -9.42 6.78 8.00
N ILE A 132 -9.69 5.57 7.50
CA ILE A 132 -11.03 5.05 7.25
C ILE A 132 -11.26 3.84 8.14
N GLY A 133 -12.19 3.93 9.09
CA GLY A 133 -12.61 2.80 9.90
C GLY A 133 -13.40 1.76 9.10
N GLY A 134 -13.41 0.52 9.57
CA GLY A 134 -14.06 -0.59 8.88
C GLY A 134 -15.55 -0.39 8.62
N LYS A 135 -16.25 0.40 9.43
CA LYS A 135 -17.67 0.76 9.25
C LYS A 135 -17.88 2.03 8.39
N GLY A 136 -16.81 2.66 7.92
CA GLY A 136 -16.87 3.78 6.97
C GLY A 136 -16.76 5.16 7.62
N ASP A 137 -16.32 5.24 8.87
CA ASP A 137 -15.93 6.50 9.50
C ASP A 137 -14.64 7.02 8.84
N VAL A 138 -14.67 8.19 8.22
CA VAL A 138 -13.49 8.88 7.68
C VAL A 138 -13.10 9.96 8.69
N VAL A 139 -11.92 9.84 9.28
CA VAL A 139 -11.49 10.75 10.35
C VAL A 139 -10.18 11.40 9.98
N CYS A 140 -10.11 12.72 10.14
CA CYS A 140 -8.90 13.52 10.01
C CYS A 140 -8.42 13.98 11.38
N LEU A 141 -7.18 13.68 11.72
CA LEU A 141 -6.55 14.07 12.97
C LEU A 141 -5.33 14.96 12.71
N SER A 142 -4.95 15.75 13.71
CA SER A 142 -3.65 16.42 13.76
C SER A 142 -2.53 15.41 13.98
N THR A 143 -1.46 15.48 13.21
CA THR A 143 -0.29 14.62 13.41
C THR A 143 0.45 14.97 14.72
N ALA A 144 0.31 16.19 15.22
CA ALA A 144 1.04 16.67 16.40
C ALA A 144 0.58 16.01 17.71
N ASP A 145 -0.74 15.81 17.84
CA ASP A 145 -1.34 15.40 19.11
C ASP A 145 -2.52 14.41 18.99
N GLY A 146 -2.88 14.03 17.76
CA GLY A 146 -4.01 13.14 17.49
C GLY A 146 -5.38 13.79 17.70
N SER A 147 -5.47 15.12 17.87
CA SER A 147 -6.77 15.81 18.02
C SER A 147 -7.59 15.72 16.73
N GLU A 148 -8.88 15.38 16.84
CA GLU A 148 -9.80 15.35 15.71
C GLU A 148 -9.99 16.73 15.11
N LYS A 149 -9.90 16.82 13.79
CA LYS A 149 -10.18 18.03 13.02
C LYS A 149 -11.56 17.99 12.40
N TRP A 150 -11.90 16.86 11.81
CA TRP A 150 -13.22 16.59 11.25
C TRP A 150 -13.45 15.08 11.13
N LYS A 151 -14.74 14.74 11.01
CA LYS A 151 -15.21 13.38 10.75
C LYS A 151 -16.29 13.41 9.66
N ALA A 152 -16.29 12.39 8.80
CA ALA A 152 -17.30 12.16 7.77
C ALA A 152 -17.67 10.66 7.74
N SER A 153 -18.76 10.30 7.06
CA SER A 153 -19.20 8.92 6.97
C SER A 153 -19.45 8.51 5.52
N LEU A 154 -18.82 7.41 5.10
CA LEU A 154 -19.05 6.84 3.77
C LEU A 154 -20.47 6.31 3.61
N THR A 155 -21.10 5.84 4.68
CA THR A 155 -22.50 5.38 4.65
C THR A 155 -23.47 6.53 4.50
N GLU A 156 -23.23 7.68 5.12
CA GLU A 156 -24.03 8.90 4.92
C GLU A 156 -23.86 9.47 3.50
N MET A 157 -22.75 9.19 2.82
CA MET A 157 -22.55 9.52 1.41
C MET A 157 -23.27 8.55 0.45
N GLY A 158 -24.00 7.56 0.97
CA GLY A 158 -24.77 6.57 0.18
C GLY A 158 -24.10 5.22 0.05
N GLY A 159 -22.96 5.01 0.69
CA GLY A 159 -22.24 3.74 0.70
C GLY A 159 -22.91 2.66 1.53
N SER A 160 -22.68 1.41 1.16
CA SER A 160 -23.01 0.24 1.96
C SER A 160 -21.73 -0.44 2.42
N ILE A 161 -21.68 -0.85 3.69
CA ILE A 161 -20.50 -1.52 4.26
C ILE A 161 -20.25 -2.83 3.50
N PRO A 162 -19.10 -3.00 2.83
CA PRO A 162 -18.75 -4.25 2.15
C PRO A 162 -18.57 -5.42 3.13
N SER A 163 -18.56 -6.65 2.63
CA SER A 163 -18.49 -7.86 3.48
C SER A 163 -17.32 -7.90 4.45
N TRP A 164 -16.17 -7.31 4.07
CA TRP A 164 -15.00 -7.18 4.94
C TRP A 164 -14.79 -5.75 5.45
N GLY A 165 -15.83 -4.91 5.41
CA GLY A 165 -15.76 -3.50 5.76
C GLY A 165 -15.13 -2.65 4.65
N PHE A 166 -15.02 -1.35 4.91
CA PHE A 166 -14.25 -0.46 4.04
C PHE A 166 -12.75 -0.71 4.27
N CYS A 167 -12.05 -1.11 3.20
CA CYS A 167 -10.62 -1.48 3.24
C CYS A 167 -9.73 -0.50 2.50
N GLU A 168 -10.33 0.37 1.69
CA GLU A 168 -9.62 1.41 0.96
C GLU A 168 -8.82 2.30 1.92
N SER A 169 -7.62 2.71 1.50
CA SER A 169 -6.86 3.76 2.14
C SER A 169 -7.14 5.09 1.44
N ALA A 170 -7.54 6.13 2.18
CA ALA A 170 -7.84 7.43 1.61
C ALA A 170 -6.66 7.98 0.80
N LEU A 171 -6.94 8.59 -0.36
CA LEU A 171 -5.92 9.31 -1.12
C LEU A 171 -5.94 10.78 -0.68
N ILE A 172 -4.79 11.33 -0.30
CA ILE A 172 -4.64 12.78 -0.14
C ILE A 172 -3.91 13.31 -1.38
N ASP A 173 -4.53 14.27 -2.05
CA ASP A 173 -4.02 14.94 -3.25
C ASP A 173 -4.09 16.46 -3.05
N GLY A 174 -2.99 17.05 -2.57
CA GLY A 174 -2.93 18.45 -2.16
C GLY A 174 -3.88 18.72 -0.99
N GLU A 175 -4.92 19.53 -1.22
CA GLU A 175 -5.95 19.85 -0.23
C GLU A 175 -7.20 18.97 -0.37
N LYS A 176 -7.14 17.89 -1.12
CA LYS A 176 -8.24 16.96 -1.37
C LYS A 176 -8.03 15.64 -0.66
N VAL A 177 -9.11 15.07 -0.13
CA VAL A 177 -9.19 13.69 0.36
C VAL A 177 -10.17 12.95 -0.53
N VAL A 178 -9.69 11.92 -1.23
CA VAL A 178 -10.50 11.13 -2.16
C VAL A 178 -10.78 9.77 -1.51
N VAL A 179 -12.05 9.40 -1.48
CA VAL A 179 -12.58 8.19 -0.85
C VAL A 179 -13.65 7.55 -1.72
N THR A 180 -13.93 6.27 -1.48
CA THR A 180 -14.90 5.48 -2.25
C THR A 180 -16.08 5.04 -1.37
N PRO A 181 -17.12 5.89 -1.18
CA PRO A 181 -18.36 5.45 -0.52
C PRO A 181 -19.02 4.32 -1.29
N GLY A 182 -19.04 4.39 -2.63
CA GLY A 182 -19.85 3.52 -3.47
C GLY A 182 -21.34 3.86 -3.38
N GLY A 183 -22.15 3.13 -4.17
CA GLY A 183 -23.62 3.20 -4.10
C GLY A 183 -24.26 4.29 -4.95
N PRO A 184 -25.58 4.48 -4.80
CA PRO A 184 -26.38 5.23 -5.76
C PRO A 184 -26.10 6.74 -5.81
N ASN A 185 -25.48 7.30 -4.78
CA ASN A 185 -25.15 8.73 -4.74
C ASN A 185 -23.84 9.05 -5.49
N GLY A 186 -23.12 8.03 -5.94
CA GLY A 186 -21.84 8.13 -6.65
C GLY A 186 -20.73 7.33 -5.98
N THR A 187 -19.90 6.69 -6.81
CA THR A 187 -18.90 5.72 -6.33
C THR A 187 -17.75 6.39 -5.57
N VAL A 188 -17.23 7.51 -6.07
CA VAL A 188 -16.06 8.21 -5.49
C VAL A 188 -16.48 9.60 -5.01
N ALA A 189 -16.02 10.00 -3.84
CA ALA A 189 -16.21 11.34 -3.29
C ALA A 189 -14.87 12.01 -3.00
N CYS A 190 -14.85 13.32 -3.12
CA CYS A 190 -13.73 14.19 -2.78
C CYS A 190 -14.16 15.14 -1.66
N LEU A 191 -13.35 15.18 -0.60
CA LEU A 191 -13.54 16.05 0.55
C LEU A 191 -12.40 17.08 0.60
N ASN A 192 -12.66 18.21 1.25
CA ASN A 192 -11.62 19.18 1.59
C ASN A 192 -10.79 18.64 2.76
N LEU A 193 -9.47 18.60 2.66
CA LEU A 193 -8.58 18.10 3.70
C LEU A 193 -8.68 18.89 5.03
N MET A 194 -8.90 20.19 4.94
CA MET A 194 -8.94 21.07 6.12
C MET A 194 -10.26 21.02 6.87
N THR A 195 -11.39 20.83 6.14
CA THR A 195 -12.73 20.98 6.72
C THR A 195 -13.57 19.70 6.72
N GLY A 196 -13.21 18.71 5.89
CA GLY A 196 -14.02 17.51 5.67
C GLY A 196 -15.27 17.74 4.80
N GLU A 197 -15.50 18.98 4.33
CA GLU A 197 -16.63 19.27 3.45
C GLU A 197 -16.51 18.54 2.12
N LYS A 198 -17.63 18.01 1.64
CA LYS A 198 -17.67 17.33 0.35
C LYS A 198 -17.59 18.35 -0.78
N LEU A 199 -16.51 18.28 -1.58
CA LEU A 199 -16.29 19.11 -2.75
C LEU A 199 -17.09 18.61 -3.95
N TRP A 200 -17.10 17.29 -4.18
CA TRP A 200 -17.88 16.62 -5.21
C TRP A 200 -18.05 15.13 -4.91
N GLN A 201 -18.99 14.49 -5.59
CA GLN A 201 -19.16 13.04 -5.64
C GLN A 201 -19.51 12.64 -7.07
N SER A 202 -18.88 11.58 -7.59
CA SER A 202 -19.06 11.15 -8.98
C SER A 202 -20.43 10.53 -9.21
N THR A 203 -21.34 11.24 -9.88
CA THR A 203 -22.72 10.77 -10.11
C THR A 203 -22.88 9.84 -11.31
N GLU A 204 -21.92 9.85 -12.24
CA GLU A 204 -21.97 9.03 -13.45
C GLU A 204 -21.52 7.59 -13.19
N MET A 205 -20.83 7.35 -12.06
CA MET A 205 -20.44 6.03 -11.56
C MET A 205 -21.14 5.76 -10.24
N THR A 206 -21.92 4.68 -10.19
CA THR A 206 -22.77 4.31 -9.03
C THR A 206 -22.53 2.87 -8.57
N THR A 207 -21.36 2.29 -8.89
CA THR A 207 -20.98 0.97 -8.41
C THR A 207 -20.71 1.00 -6.91
N ASN A 208 -20.92 -0.13 -6.24
CA ASN A 208 -20.60 -0.26 -4.82
C ASN A 208 -19.08 -0.18 -4.60
N ALA A 209 -18.69 0.27 -3.41
CA ALA A 209 -17.30 0.17 -2.97
C ALA A 209 -16.85 -1.29 -2.91
N HIS A 210 -15.60 -1.50 -3.27
CA HIS A 210 -14.92 -2.78 -3.04
C HIS A 210 -13.68 -2.52 -2.14
N TYR A 211 -12.54 -3.17 -2.39
CA TYR A 211 -11.43 -3.10 -1.44
C TYR A 211 -10.18 -2.42 -2.00
N SER A 212 -10.20 -2.09 -3.31
CA SER A 212 -9.09 -1.40 -3.98
C SER A 212 -9.04 0.09 -3.58
N SER A 213 -7.85 0.64 -3.54
CA SER A 213 -7.62 2.05 -3.24
C SER A 213 -7.43 2.89 -4.52
N VAL A 214 -7.97 4.11 -4.51
CA VAL A 214 -7.82 5.09 -5.60
C VAL A 214 -6.35 5.43 -5.81
N ILE A 215 -5.94 5.56 -7.08
CA ILE A 215 -4.66 6.17 -7.45
C ILE A 215 -4.87 7.49 -8.17
N VAL A 216 -3.88 8.38 -8.10
CA VAL A 216 -3.83 9.63 -8.87
C VAL A 216 -2.77 9.50 -9.95
N ILE A 217 -3.10 9.99 -11.14
CA ILE A 217 -2.20 9.96 -12.30
C ILE A 217 -2.24 11.30 -13.05
N GLU A 218 -1.16 11.57 -13.79
CA GLU A 218 -1.15 12.57 -14.87
C GLU A 218 -1.22 11.82 -16.20
N HIS A 219 -2.31 11.98 -16.92
CA HIS A 219 -2.54 11.35 -18.21
C HIS A 219 -2.62 12.40 -19.31
N PHE A 220 -1.58 12.51 -20.16
CA PHE A 220 -1.46 13.53 -21.21
C PHE A 220 -1.80 14.96 -20.74
N GLY A 221 -1.32 15.34 -19.55
CA GLY A 221 -1.55 16.66 -18.95
C GLY A 221 -2.91 16.83 -18.26
N GLN A 222 -3.70 15.76 -18.13
CA GLN A 222 -4.94 15.72 -17.37
C GLN A 222 -4.77 14.92 -16.09
N ARG A 223 -4.99 15.57 -14.94
CA ARG A 223 -4.97 14.89 -13.63
C ARG A 223 -6.24 14.09 -13.44
N GLN A 224 -6.07 12.78 -13.17
CA GLN A 224 -7.16 11.83 -13.06
C GLN A 224 -7.03 10.98 -11.81
N TYR A 225 -8.17 10.55 -11.27
CA TYR A 225 -8.25 9.49 -10.26
C TYR A 225 -8.73 8.21 -10.90
N ILE A 226 -7.98 7.11 -10.70
CA ILE A 226 -8.38 5.78 -11.16
C ILE A 226 -8.88 4.98 -9.97
N GLN A 227 -10.08 4.38 -10.11
CA GLN A 227 -10.64 3.45 -9.14
C GLN A 227 -11.03 2.13 -9.80
N LEU A 228 -10.85 1.05 -9.05
CA LEU A 228 -11.24 -0.31 -9.42
C LEU A 228 -12.30 -0.82 -8.43
N THR A 229 -13.45 -1.21 -8.96
CA THR A 229 -14.54 -1.84 -8.20
C THR A 229 -14.72 -3.31 -8.64
N GLU A 230 -15.76 -3.98 -8.15
CA GLU A 230 -16.03 -5.36 -8.55
C GLU A 230 -16.24 -5.50 -10.07
N SER A 231 -16.93 -4.56 -10.69
CA SER A 231 -17.37 -4.70 -12.10
C SER A 231 -16.73 -3.70 -13.06
N LYS A 232 -16.04 -2.69 -12.57
CA LYS A 232 -15.53 -1.59 -13.39
C LYS A 232 -14.16 -1.10 -12.91
N VAL A 233 -13.33 -0.70 -13.87
CA VAL A 233 -12.24 0.24 -13.70
C VAL A 233 -12.64 1.53 -14.40
N PHE A 234 -12.33 2.69 -13.81
CA PHE A 234 -12.67 3.97 -14.42
C PHE A 234 -11.73 5.09 -13.98
N GLY A 235 -11.61 6.10 -14.83
CA GLY A 235 -10.89 7.34 -14.57
C GLY A 235 -11.84 8.51 -14.42
N LEU A 236 -11.61 9.32 -13.38
CA LEU A 236 -12.37 10.53 -13.08
C LEU A 236 -11.47 11.76 -13.22
N ASN A 237 -12.03 12.88 -13.71
CA ASN A 237 -11.37 14.16 -13.65
C ASN A 237 -11.15 14.57 -12.19
N ALA A 238 -9.90 14.83 -11.82
CA ALA A 238 -9.55 15.18 -10.44
C ALA A 238 -10.12 16.52 -9.96
N ALA A 239 -10.56 17.39 -10.88
CA ALA A 239 -11.12 18.70 -10.52
C ALA A 239 -12.58 18.60 -10.05
N ASP A 240 -13.41 17.81 -10.74
CA ASP A 240 -14.87 17.81 -10.56
C ASP A 240 -15.52 16.43 -10.47
N GLY A 241 -14.74 15.36 -10.53
CA GLY A 241 -15.25 13.98 -10.39
C GLY A 241 -16.02 13.45 -11.60
N LYS A 242 -16.01 14.16 -12.75
CA LYS A 242 -16.65 13.69 -13.97
C LYS A 242 -15.96 12.44 -14.51
N LEU A 243 -16.77 11.52 -15.04
CA LEU A 243 -16.26 10.32 -15.70
C LEU A 243 -15.52 10.71 -17.00
N LEU A 244 -14.28 10.24 -17.13
CA LEU A 244 -13.48 10.42 -18.34
C LEU A 244 -13.49 9.15 -19.20
N TRP A 245 -13.36 8.01 -18.56
CA TRP A 245 -13.34 6.71 -19.22
C TRP A 245 -13.70 5.60 -18.24
N GLN A 246 -14.11 4.47 -18.78
CA GLN A 246 -14.36 3.24 -18.00
C GLN A 246 -14.08 1.99 -18.82
N GLY A 247 -13.73 0.91 -18.14
CA GLY A 247 -13.60 -0.44 -18.68
C GLY A 247 -14.31 -1.46 -17.79
N ASP A 248 -14.67 -2.62 -18.36
CA ASP A 248 -15.27 -3.71 -17.61
C ASP A 248 -14.22 -4.48 -16.83
N PHE A 249 -14.57 -4.94 -15.63
CA PHE A 249 -13.74 -5.82 -14.83
C PHE A 249 -14.56 -6.98 -14.29
N PRO A 250 -14.18 -8.25 -14.55
CA PRO A 250 -14.97 -9.41 -14.14
C PRO A 250 -14.63 -9.83 -12.70
N GLY A 251 -14.67 -8.87 -11.75
CA GLY A 251 -14.32 -9.12 -10.36
C GLY A 251 -15.26 -10.13 -9.70
N ARG A 252 -14.77 -10.73 -8.62
CA ARG A 252 -15.49 -11.68 -7.78
C ARG A 252 -15.06 -11.52 -6.34
N VAL A 253 -15.95 -11.81 -5.41
CA VAL A 253 -15.73 -11.94 -3.97
C VAL A 253 -14.99 -10.76 -3.37
N ALA A 254 -13.71 -10.58 -3.70
CA ALA A 254 -12.88 -9.47 -3.23
C ALA A 254 -11.93 -8.99 -4.33
N VAL A 255 -12.09 -7.74 -4.75
CA VAL A 255 -11.18 -7.02 -5.64
C VAL A 255 -10.38 -6.06 -4.76
N ILE A 256 -9.13 -6.42 -4.48
CA ILE A 256 -8.29 -5.76 -3.48
C ILE A 256 -7.12 -5.00 -4.12
N PRO A 257 -6.39 -5.58 -5.13
CA PRO A 257 -5.20 -4.95 -5.68
C PRO A 257 -5.47 -3.56 -6.24
N THR A 258 -4.55 -2.65 -5.96
CA THR A 258 -4.55 -1.31 -6.50
C THR A 258 -4.16 -1.36 -8.00
N PRO A 259 -4.82 -0.61 -8.89
CA PRO A 259 -4.41 -0.51 -10.29
C PRO A 259 -2.97 -0.04 -10.44
N ILE A 260 -2.27 -0.54 -11.47
CA ILE A 260 -0.96 -0.04 -11.87
C ILE A 260 -1.13 0.77 -13.15
N TYR A 261 -0.65 2.02 -13.14
CA TYR A 261 -0.65 2.88 -14.32
C TYR A 261 0.78 3.14 -14.80
N LYS A 262 0.98 3.01 -16.11
CA LYS A 262 2.22 3.40 -16.79
C LYS A 262 1.94 3.83 -18.23
N ASP A 263 2.29 5.05 -18.58
CA ASP A 263 2.30 5.57 -19.96
C ASP A 263 1.02 5.28 -20.76
N GLY A 264 -0.15 5.55 -20.16
CA GLY A 264 -1.46 5.28 -20.76
C GLY A 264 -1.98 3.86 -20.56
N SER A 265 -1.17 2.95 -20.04
CA SER A 265 -1.57 1.58 -19.77
C SER A 265 -2.03 1.41 -18.32
N VAL A 266 -3.18 0.75 -18.12
CA VAL A 266 -3.75 0.43 -16.80
C VAL A 266 -3.80 -1.08 -16.64
N TYR A 267 -2.96 -1.62 -15.77
CA TYR A 267 -2.92 -3.03 -15.43
C TYR A 267 -3.76 -3.31 -14.19
N LEU A 268 -4.59 -4.35 -14.27
CA LEU A 268 -5.52 -4.78 -13.23
C LEU A 268 -5.34 -6.26 -12.94
N THR A 269 -5.55 -6.64 -11.68
CA THR A 269 -5.57 -8.06 -11.28
C THR A 269 -6.50 -8.29 -10.11
N ALA A 270 -7.01 -9.50 -9.97
CA ALA A 270 -7.69 -9.96 -8.77
C ALA A 270 -7.56 -11.48 -8.60
N GLY A 271 -7.64 -11.93 -7.37
CA GLY A 271 -7.68 -13.34 -6.98
C GLY A 271 -9.00 -14.03 -7.34
N TYR A 272 -9.30 -15.14 -6.68
CA TYR A 272 -10.53 -15.93 -6.88
C TYR A 272 -10.73 -16.40 -8.33
N GLY A 273 -9.62 -16.62 -9.07
CA GLY A 273 -9.65 -17.06 -10.47
C GLY A 273 -9.99 -15.96 -11.48
N VAL A 274 -10.07 -14.70 -11.07
CA VAL A 274 -10.29 -13.55 -11.98
C VAL A 274 -9.15 -13.40 -12.96
N GLY A 275 -7.90 -13.30 -12.50
CA GLY A 275 -6.73 -13.10 -13.36
C GLY A 275 -6.31 -11.65 -13.46
N CYS A 276 -5.75 -11.29 -14.62
CA CYS A 276 -5.26 -9.95 -14.89
C CYS A 276 -5.64 -9.48 -16.30
N MET A 277 -5.64 -8.17 -16.49
CA MET A 277 -5.90 -7.54 -17.79
C MET A 277 -5.16 -6.22 -17.92
N LEU A 278 -4.94 -5.81 -19.15
CA LEU A 278 -4.36 -4.53 -19.50
C LEU A 278 -5.36 -3.75 -20.38
N TYR A 279 -5.60 -2.51 -19.97
CA TYR A 279 -6.26 -1.50 -20.80
C TYR A 279 -5.24 -0.47 -21.26
N ASN A 280 -5.38 -0.01 -22.51
CA ASN A 280 -4.73 1.18 -22.99
C ASN A 280 -5.75 2.33 -23.04
N ILE A 281 -5.36 3.47 -22.49
CA ILE A 281 -6.15 4.70 -22.47
C ILE A 281 -5.46 5.69 -23.40
N THR A 282 -6.14 6.13 -24.43
CA THR A 282 -5.61 7.11 -25.38
C THR A 282 -5.66 8.52 -24.82
N ALA A 283 -4.97 9.47 -25.45
CA ALA A 283 -4.96 10.87 -25.03
C ALA A 283 -6.38 11.53 -25.03
N ASP A 284 -7.30 11.00 -25.82
CA ASP A 284 -8.71 11.42 -25.85
C ASP A 284 -9.61 10.53 -24.99
N ASN A 285 -9.02 9.83 -24.02
CA ASN A 285 -9.70 8.98 -23.02
C ASN A 285 -10.49 7.78 -23.62
N LYS A 286 -10.18 7.33 -24.83
CA LYS A 286 -10.71 6.07 -25.33
C LYS A 286 -10.00 4.89 -24.71
N VAL A 287 -10.78 3.84 -24.42
CA VAL A 287 -10.33 2.65 -23.72
C VAL A 287 -10.26 1.46 -24.68
N GLU A 288 -9.13 0.80 -24.74
CA GLU A 288 -8.92 -0.43 -25.48
C GLU A 288 -8.41 -1.53 -24.57
N LYS A 289 -9.09 -2.69 -24.54
CA LYS A 289 -8.59 -3.87 -23.82
C LYS A 289 -7.54 -4.58 -24.67
N ILE A 290 -6.29 -4.60 -24.19
CA ILE A 290 -5.15 -5.20 -24.89
C ILE A 290 -5.13 -6.71 -24.67
N TYR A 291 -5.26 -7.16 -23.41
CA TYR A 291 -5.36 -8.58 -23.09
C TYR A 291 -6.12 -8.82 -21.79
N GLU A 292 -6.52 -10.08 -21.61
CA GLU A 292 -7.02 -10.67 -20.38
C GLU A 292 -6.50 -12.10 -20.27
N ASN A 293 -5.89 -12.46 -19.14
CA ASN A 293 -5.37 -13.81 -18.93
C ASN A 293 -5.37 -14.22 -17.44
N LYS A 294 -4.83 -15.39 -17.12
CA LYS A 294 -4.81 -15.97 -15.77
C LYS A 294 -3.41 -16.10 -15.18
N VAL A 295 -2.44 -15.39 -15.70
CA VAL A 295 -1.04 -15.43 -15.23
C VAL A 295 -0.97 -14.86 -13.82
N MET A 296 -1.50 -13.66 -13.60
CA MET A 296 -1.53 -13.02 -12.29
C MET A 296 -2.95 -13.05 -11.72
N LYS A 297 -3.16 -13.85 -10.69
CA LYS A 297 -4.41 -13.92 -9.89
C LYS A 297 -4.11 -13.39 -8.49
N ASN A 298 -3.74 -12.12 -8.40
CA ASN A 298 -3.30 -11.55 -7.12
C ASN A 298 -4.50 -11.34 -6.19
N HIS A 299 -4.37 -11.81 -4.93
CA HIS A 299 -5.45 -11.78 -3.97
C HIS A 299 -5.44 -10.47 -3.16
N HIS A 300 -4.54 -10.35 -2.17
CA HIS A 300 -4.47 -9.19 -1.27
C HIS A 300 -3.07 -8.57 -1.21
N GLY A 301 -2.04 -9.29 -1.62
CA GLY A 301 -0.64 -8.90 -1.41
C GLY A 301 -0.12 -7.84 -2.36
N GLY A 302 -0.97 -7.32 -3.24
CA GLY A 302 -0.57 -6.35 -4.25
C GLY A 302 0.29 -6.96 -5.35
N ALA A 303 0.33 -6.27 -6.48
CA ALA A 303 1.30 -6.48 -7.55
C ALA A 303 2.06 -5.17 -7.74
N LEU A 304 3.33 -5.23 -8.11
CA LEU A 304 4.16 -4.06 -8.32
C LEU A 304 4.90 -4.14 -9.66
N LEU A 305 5.22 -2.99 -10.22
CA LEU A 305 5.85 -2.89 -11.53
C LEU A 305 7.31 -2.40 -11.38
N VAL A 306 8.27 -3.23 -11.78
CA VAL A 306 9.69 -2.84 -11.88
C VAL A 306 10.11 -2.91 -13.34
N GLY A 307 10.48 -1.78 -13.91
CA GLY A 307 10.77 -1.68 -15.34
C GLY A 307 9.54 -1.99 -16.20
N GLU A 308 9.56 -3.13 -16.90
CA GLU A 308 8.45 -3.61 -17.74
C GLU A 308 7.74 -4.84 -17.14
N HIS A 309 8.13 -5.26 -15.93
CA HIS A 309 7.68 -6.52 -15.36
C HIS A 309 6.87 -6.31 -14.09
N VAL A 310 5.72 -6.97 -14.04
CA VAL A 310 4.86 -7.04 -12.87
C VAL A 310 5.24 -8.25 -12.03
N TYR A 311 5.43 -8.01 -10.73
CA TYR A 311 5.72 -9.05 -9.73
C TYR A 311 4.60 -9.12 -8.70
N GLY A 312 4.24 -10.31 -8.29
CA GLY A 312 3.22 -10.52 -7.26
C GLY A 312 2.92 -11.99 -7.01
N HIS A 313 2.29 -12.30 -5.89
CA HIS A 313 1.76 -13.64 -5.64
C HIS A 313 0.49 -13.87 -6.45
N SER A 314 0.44 -14.99 -7.17
CA SER A 314 -0.70 -15.44 -7.97
C SER A 314 -1.32 -16.67 -7.33
N ASP A 315 -2.63 -16.64 -7.06
CA ASP A 315 -3.37 -17.76 -6.46
C ASP A 315 -3.09 -19.07 -7.20
N ALA A 316 -2.72 -20.11 -6.44
CA ALA A 316 -2.37 -21.45 -6.93
C ALA A 316 -1.19 -21.50 -7.92
N THR A 317 -0.35 -20.44 -7.97
CA THR A 317 0.85 -20.40 -8.83
C THR A 317 2.09 -20.06 -8.03
N GLY A 318 1.96 -19.24 -6.97
CA GLY A 318 3.09 -18.72 -6.17
C GLY A 318 3.52 -17.32 -6.64
N LEU A 319 4.78 -16.96 -6.42
CA LEU A 319 5.34 -15.68 -6.88
C LEU A 319 5.55 -15.74 -8.41
N VAL A 320 5.11 -14.72 -9.11
CA VAL A 320 5.13 -14.64 -10.57
C VAL A 320 5.80 -13.35 -11.03
N CYS A 321 6.57 -13.44 -12.10
CA CYS A 321 7.00 -12.33 -12.94
C CYS A 321 6.25 -12.39 -14.28
N GLN A 322 5.63 -11.30 -14.66
CA GLN A 322 4.86 -11.17 -15.89
C GLN A 322 5.30 -9.92 -16.66
N ASN A 323 5.45 -10.00 -17.97
CA ASN A 323 5.61 -8.79 -18.78
C ASN A 323 4.27 -8.02 -18.80
N MET A 324 4.31 -6.74 -18.41
CA MET A 324 3.09 -5.93 -18.27
C MET A 324 2.39 -5.72 -19.61
N LEU A 325 3.16 -5.48 -20.68
CA LEU A 325 2.59 -5.09 -21.98
C LEU A 325 2.08 -6.28 -22.78
N THR A 326 2.79 -7.42 -22.74
CA THR A 326 2.39 -8.63 -23.51
C THR A 326 1.48 -9.56 -22.73
N GLY A 327 1.49 -9.46 -21.39
CA GLY A 327 0.75 -10.37 -20.51
C GLY A 327 1.39 -11.75 -20.37
N GLU A 328 2.59 -11.98 -20.92
CA GLU A 328 3.29 -13.25 -20.86
C GLU A 328 3.89 -13.50 -19.48
N GLN A 329 3.78 -14.73 -18.99
CA GLN A 329 4.50 -15.16 -17.80
C GLN A 329 5.98 -15.35 -18.16
N ILE A 330 6.86 -14.63 -17.47
CA ILE A 330 8.30 -14.75 -17.65
C ILE A 330 8.83 -15.91 -16.80
N TRP A 331 8.44 -15.95 -15.52
CA TRP A 331 8.74 -17.05 -14.60
C TRP A 331 7.71 -17.14 -13.47
N SER A 332 7.71 -18.27 -12.77
CA SER A 332 7.06 -18.47 -11.47
C SER A 332 8.03 -19.18 -10.51
N ASP A 333 7.74 -19.16 -9.22
CA ASP A 333 8.47 -19.91 -8.21
C ASP A 333 8.08 -21.39 -8.14
N ASP A 334 7.22 -21.85 -9.07
CA ASP A 334 6.72 -23.21 -9.18
C ASP A 334 6.13 -23.76 -7.86
N LEU A 335 5.38 -22.93 -7.16
CA LEU A 335 4.75 -23.24 -5.87
C LEU A 335 5.75 -23.57 -4.73
N LYS A 336 7.00 -23.12 -4.82
CA LYS A 336 7.93 -23.21 -3.68
C LYS A 336 7.37 -22.48 -2.46
N ASN A 337 6.70 -21.34 -2.70
CA ASN A 337 5.94 -20.61 -1.70
C ASN A 337 4.45 -20.82 -1.96
N LYS A 338 3.90 -21.92 -1.41
CA LYS A 338 2.52 -22.39 -1.68
C LYS A 338 1.43 -21.48 -1.14
N SER A 339 1.78 -20.56 -0.27
CA SER A 339 0.87 -19.61 0.36
C SER A 339 0.81 -18.32 -0.44
N LYS A 340 -0.22 -17.55 -0.19
CA LYS A 340 -0.33 -16.16 -0.65
C LYS A 340 0.60 -15.28 0.16
N GLY A 341 0.86 -14.09 -0.30
CA GLY A 341 1.72 -13.15 0.42
C GLY A 341 1.68 -11.77 -0.18
N ALA A 342 2.28 -10.84 0.54
CA ALA A 342 2.47 -9.46 0.08
C ALA A 342 3.90 -9.28 -0.44
N VAL A 343 4.08 -8.32 -1.35
CA VAL A 343 5.37 -8.01 -1.95
C VAL A 343 5.61 -6.50 -1.96
N ALA A 344 6.85 -6.10 -1.59
CA ALA A 344 7.36 -4.74 -1.76
C ALA A 344 8.71 -4.80 -2.45
N TYR A 345 9.16 -3.68 -3.02
CA TYR A 345 10.44 -3.60 -3.74
C TYR A 345 11.33 -2.50 -3.15
N ALA A 346 12.61 -2.80 -3.03
CA ALA A 346 13.67 -1.83 -2.79
C ALA A 346 15.01 -2.34 -3.32
N ASP A 347 15.82 -1.45 -3.89
CA ASP A 347 17.24 -1.70 -4.20
C ASP A 347 17.52 -3.01 -4.97
N GLY A 348 16.67 -3.32 -5.98
CA GLY A 348 16.81 -4.52 -6.81
C GLY A 348 16.25 -5.81 -6.22
N MET A 349 15.63 -5.75 -5.03
CA MET A 349 15.09 -6.91 -4.32
C MET A 349 13.58 -6.80 -4.11
N LEU A 350 12.88 -7.93 -4.23
CA LEU A 350 11.52 -8.11 -3.76
C LEU A 350 11.55 -8.60 -2.31
N TYR A 351 10.84 -7.92 -1.44
CA TYR A 351 10.60 -8.29 -0.04
C TYR A 351 9.24 -8.97 0.04
N CYS A 352 9.23 -10.28 0.18
CA CYS A 352 8.02 -11.09 0.15
C CYS A 352 7.65 -11.54 1.56
N LEU A 353 6.41 -11.30 2.00
CA LEU A 353 5.89 -11.75 3.31
C LEU A 353 4.78 -12.76 3.09
N GLU A 354 4.97 -14.00 3.53
CA GLU A 354 3.99 -15.07 3.43
C GLU A 354 2.91 -14.96 4.49
N GLU A 355 1.64 -15.04 4.08
CA GLU A 355 0.49 -14.80 4.95
C GLU A 355 0.28 -15.84 6.05
N GLY A 356 0.70 -17.08 5.81
CA GLY A 356 0.44 -18.23 6.69
C GLY A 356 1.49 -18.40 7.76
N SER A 357 2.75 -18.52 7.36
CA SER A 357 3.88 -18.80 8.24
C SER A 357 4.51 -17.55 8.84
N GLY A 358 4.38 -16.40 8.16
CA GLY A 358 5.13 -15.18 8.48
C GLY A 358 6.59 -15.25 8.04
N GLU A 359 6.92 -16.13 7.09
CA GLU A 359 8.24 -16.10 6.46
C GLU A 359 8.35 -14.85 5.58
N CYS A 360 9.43 -14.09 5.81
CA CYS A 360 9.82 -12.97 4.97
C CYS A 360 11.07 -13.35 4.19
N PHE A 361 11.04 -13.24 2.85
CA PHE A 361 12.14 -13.70 1.99
C PHE A 361 12.47 -12.68 0.90
N LEU A 362 13.76 -12.63 0.53
CA LEU A 362 14.29 -11.78 -0.53
C LEU A 362 14.39 -12.57 -1.83
N VAL A 363 13.88 -11.96 -2.90
CA VAL A 363 14.00 -12.46 -4.27
C VAL A 363 14.61 -11.37 -5.15
N GLU A 364 15.53 -11.72 -6.04
CA GLU A 364 16.02 -10.75 -7.03
C GLU A 364 14.89 -10.29 -7.96
N ALA A 365 14.71 -8.97 -8.09
CA ALA A 365 13.71 -8.38 -8.98
C ALA A 365 14.24 -8.38 -10.43
N THR A 366 14.28 -9.54 -11.07
CA THR A 366 14.83 -9.74 -12.42
C THR A 366 13.92 -10.61 -13.27
N PRO A 367 13.82 -10.36 -14.60
CA PRO A 367 13.15 -11.26 -15.52
C PRO A 367 14.00 -12.51 -15.87
N ALA A 368 15.26 -12.60 -15.45
CA ALA A 368 16.14 -13.72 -15.82
C ALA A 368 15.71 -15.07 -15.22
N GLY A 369 14.89 -15.07 -14.19
CA GLY A 369 14.37 -16.26 -13.51
C GLY A 369 14.15 -16.05 -12.02
N TYR A 370 13.41 -16.94 -11.38
CA TYR A 370 13.22 -16.91 -9.93
C TYR A 370 14.52 -17.21 -9.20
N LYS A 371 14.93 -16.30 -8.33
CA LYS A 371 16.10 -16.47 -7.48
C LYS A 371 15.85 -15.92 -6.08
N GLU A 372 15.52 -16.80 -5.16
CA GLU A 372 15.46 -16.50 -3.74
C GLU A 372 16.87 -16.45 -3.16
N ILE A 373 17.15 -15.42 -2.37
CA ILE A 373 18.48 -15.17 -1.79
C ILE A 373 18.54 -15.61 -0.35
N SER A 374 17.56 -15.21 0.46
CA SER A 374 17.53 -15.50 1.89
C SER A 374 16.13 -15.33 2.46
N ARG A 375 15.88 -15.96 3.62
CA ARG A 375 14.62 -15.84 4.34
C ARG A 375 14.83 -15.82 5.85
N PHE A 376 13.86 -15.25 6.56
CA PHE A 376 13.72 -15.34 8.00
C PHE A 376 12.24 -15.39 8.37
N LYS A 377 11.94 -15.78 9.60
CA LYS A 377 10.58 -15.82 10.10
C LYS A 377 10.29 -14.61 10.97
N LEU A 378 9.16 -13.94 10.74
CA LEU A 378 8.67 -12.89 11.62
C LEU A 378 8.50 -13.44 13.04
N ASP A 379 9.17 -12.81 14.01
CA ASP A 379 9.13 -13.15 15.42
C ASP A 379 9.23 -11.87 16.28
N PRO A 380 8.31 -11.66 17.25
CA PRO A 380 7.16 -12.50 17.59
C PRO A 380 6.01 -12.40 16.57
N GLN A 381 5.16 -13.43 16.54
CA GLN A 381 3.85 -13.39 15.89
C GLN A 381 2.75 -13.31 16.94
N THR A 382 1.59 -12.77 16.56
CA THR A 382 0.43 -12.67 17.46
C THR A 382 -0.10 -14.03 17.89
N THR A 383 -0.64 -14.07 19.10
CA THR A 383 -1.47 -15.18 19.61
C THR A 383 -2.97 -14.84 19.54
N GLN A 384 -3.33 -13.65 19.07
CA GLN A 384 -4.70 -13.13 19.05
C GLN A 384 -5.34 -13.17 17.66
N ARG A 385 -4.65 -13.70 16.64
CA ARG A 385 -5.19 -13.80 15.29
C ARG A 385 -6.41 -14.69 15.26
N ASN A 386 -7.48 -14.21 14.59
CA ASN A 386 -8.64 -15.05 14.30
C ASN A 386 -8.17 -16.34 13.59
N PRO A 387 -8.69 -17.53 13.91
CA PRO A 387 -8.28 -18.80 13.30
C PRO A 387 -8.36 -18.82 11.76
N GLN A 388 -9.27 -18.04 11.16
CA GLN A 388 -9.38 -17.88 9.72
C GLN A 388 -8.53 -16.72 9.16
N GLY A 389 -8.02 -15.84 10.03
CA GLY A 389 -7.16 -14.71 9.65
C GLY A 389 -5.74 -15.16 9.30
N ARG A 390 -5.04 -14.29 8.56
CA ARG A 390 -3.63 -14.47 8.18
C ARG A 390 -2.88 -13.14 8.36
N ILE A 391 -1.61 -13.10 8.00
CA ILE A 391 -0.83 -11.86 7.92
C ILE A 391 -1.15 -11.22 6.56
N TRP A 392 -2.03 -10.21 6.56
CA TRP A 392 -2.47 -9.53 5.33
C TRP A 392 -1.90 -8.13 5.16
N THR A 393 -0.95 -7.77 6.01
CA THR A 393 -0.21 -6.51 5.92
C THR A 393 0.94 -6.63 4.92
N HIS A 394 1.31 -5.50 4.29
CA HIS A 394 2.45 -5.45 3.39
C HIS A 394 3.75 -5.13 4.13
N PRO A 395 4.90 -5.63 3.68
CA PRO A 395 6.20 -5.13 4.12
C PRO A 395 6.35 -3.65 3.76
N VAL A 396 6.91 -2.86 4.66
CA VAL A 396 7.23 -1.45 4.39
C VAL A 396 8.73 -1.23 4.55
N ILE A 397 9.36 -0.64 3.54
CA ILE A 397 10.78 -0.31 3.53
C ILE A 397 10.91 1.21 3.56
N CYS A 398 11.43 1.73 4.67
CA CYS A 398 11.57 3.16 4.88
C CYS A 398 12.73 3.47 5.84
N ASN A 399 13.62 4.40 5.46
CA ASN A 399 14.75 4.85 6.26
C ASN A 399 15.73 3.73 6.64
N GLY A 400 16.05 2.84 5.69
CA GLY A 400 16.92 1.69 5.90
C GLY A 400 16.36 0.66 6.86
N LYS A 401 15.06 0.65 7.05
CA LYS A 401 14.36 -0.25 7.96
C LYS A 401 13.25 -1.01 7.24
N LEU A 402 13.04 -2.25 7.70
CA LEU A 402 11.91 -3.08 7.29
C LEU A 402 10.90 -3.16 8.44
N TYR A 403 9.66 -2.83 8.14
CA TYR A 403 8.54 -2.92 9.08
C TYR A 403 7.62 -4.05 8.68
N LEU A 404 7.36 -4.97 9.62
CA LEU A 404 6.44 -6.10 9.45
C LEU A 404 5.43 -6.10 10.57
N ARG A 405 4.14 -6.24 10.23
CA ARG A 405 3.05 -6.23 11.20
C ARG A 405 2.24 -7.52 11.17
N ASP A 406 1.88 -8.01 12.35
CA ASP A 406 0.93 -9.09 12.57
C ASP A 406 -0.02 -8.74 13.72
N GLN A 407 -1.21 -8.27 13.38
CA GLN A 407 -2.22 -7.79 14.32
C GLN A 407 -1.67 -6.65 15.21
N GLU A 408 -1.68 -6.83 16.54
CA GLU A 408 -1.17 -5.87 17.52
C GLU A 408 0.35 -5.72 17.49
N ILE A 409 1.06 -6.66 16.87
CA ILE A 409 2.53 -6.69 16.87
C ILE A 409 3.07 -5.99 15.61
N LEU A 410 3.96 -5.05 15.82
CA LEU A 410 4.77 -4.40 14.78
C LEU A 410 6.24 -4.58 15.10
N CYS A 411 7.00 -5.14 14.16
CA CYS A 411 8.44 -5.32 14.25
C CYS A 411 9.18 -4.39 13.29
N CYS A 412 10.29 -3.82 13.77
CA CYS A 412 11.19 -2.98 12.98
C CYS A 412 12.58 -3.62 12.93
N TYR A 413 13.13 -3.76 11.74
CA TYR A 413 14.45 -4.36 11.49
C TYR A 413 15.37 -3.39 10.78
N ASP A 414 16.67 -3.41 11.09
CA ASP A 414 17.71 -2.68 10.35
C ASP A 414 18.11 -3.50 9.13
N ILE A 415 17.95 -2.92 7.95
CA ILE A 415 18.31 -3.56 6.68
C ILE A 415 19.37 -2.78 5.89
N ARG A 416 20.08 -1.84 6.52
CA ARG A 416 21.17 -1.11 5.88
C ARG A 416 22.39 -2.01 5.70
N GLN A 417 23.10 -1.87 4.58
CA GLN A 417 24.45 -2.40 4.44
C GLN A 417 25.36 -1.70 5.46
N GLN A 418 26.17 -2.50 6.15
CA GLN A 418 27.18 -1.98 7.08
C GLN A 418 28.49 -1.66 6.34
#